data_8144d068613eb8e28b442eb0cb55b28a
#
_entry.id   8144d068613eb8e28b442eb0cb55b28a
#
_cell.length_a   1.000
_cell.length_b   1.000
_cell.length_c   1.000
_cell.angle_alpha   90.00
_cell.angle_beta   90.00
_cell.angle_gamma   90.00
#
_symmetry.space_group_name_H-M   'P 1'
#
loop_
_entity.id
_entity.type
_entity.pdbx_description
1 polymer ?
#
loop_
_entity_poly.entity_id
_entity_poly.type
_entity_poly.pdbx_seq_one_letter_code
_entity_poly.pdbx_strand_id
1 'polypeptide(L)'
;MGLDPQAIQDIVFPWLLVGGLIGARILYVLSYWQRDFAGQPLVEVIAIWKGGLVFYGGLIGATIAGAIGIRRKGLPLWATADCLAIGLALGHFFGRLACLLNGCCFGRACVLPWGIRFPASHATAGVWVHPSQLYEAALNLLLCGGLIVWQSRRPHGRGQLFALYLMAYSGIRSFTEYFRGDYGVQSAPTAGVFTPGQSTSVVIFAAGLAVWFLRRPRSGSTEPHVD
;
A
#
# COMPACT_ATOMS: atom_id res chain seq x y z
N MET A 1 -3.85 0.34 22.68
CA MET A 1 -4.96 0.85 21.83
C MET A 1 -6.34 0.38 22.31
N GLY A 2 -6.47 -0.60 23.17
CA GLY A 2 -7.73 -1.06 23.78
C GLY A 2 -8.79 -1.57 22.80
N LEU A 3 -8.41 -1.86 21.55
CA LEU A 3 -9.30 -2.46 20.57
C LEU A 3 -9.25 -3.98 20.66
N ASP A 4 -10.41 -4.62 20.58
CA ASP A 4 -10.52 -6.07 20.53
C ASP A 4 -9.87 -6.59 19.24
N PRO A 5 -8.88 -7.53 19.33
CA PRO A 5 -8.25 -8.12 18.16
C PRO A 5 -9.24 -8.78 17.20
N GLN A 6 -10.31 -9.38 17.74
CA GLN A 6 -11.34 -10.03 16.92
C GLN A 6 -12.14 -9.00 16.11
N ALA A 7 -12.45 -7.85 16.70
CA ALA A 7 -13.11 -6.75 15.98
C ALA A 7 -12.26 -6.21 14.83
N ILE A 8 -10.92 -6.19 14.97
CA ILE A 8 -10.01 -5.81 13.89
C ILE A 8 -9.98 -6.87 12.78
N GLN A 9 -9.91 -8.17 13.14
CA GLN A 9 -9.97 -9.25 12.16
C GLN A 9 -11.27 -9.20 11.35
N ASP A 10 -12.39 -8.92 12.01
CA ASP A 10 -13.70 -8.76 11.38
C ASP A 10 -13.80 -7.56 10.42
N ILE A 11 -12.87 -6.61 10.51
CA ILE A 11 -12.73 -5.55 9.52
C ILE A 11 -11.80 -5.99 8.38
N VAL A 12 -10.66 -6.60 8.71
CA VAL A 12 -9.66 -6.98 7.72
C VAL A 12 -10.21 -8.00 6.72
N PHE A 13 -10.78 -9.11 7.21
CA PHE A 13 -11.19 -10.20 6.32
C PHE A 13 -12.36 -9.85 5.40
N PRO A 14 -13.56 -9.50 5.89
CA PRO A 14 -14.68 -9.29 4.98
C PRO A 14 -14.64 -7.92 4.29
N TRP A 15 -14.15 -6.86 4.96
CA TRP A 15 -14.25 -5.52 4.41
C TRP A 15 -13.03 -5.10 3.60
N LEU A 16 -11.84 -5.20 4.17
CA LEU A 16 -10.63 -4.75 3.46
C LEU A 16 -10.25 -5.70 2.33
N LEU A 17 -10.20 -7.01 2.59
CA LEU A 17 -9.77 -7.98 1.57
C LEU A 17 -10.82 -8.13 0.47
N VAL A 18 -12.07 -8.41 0.82
CA VAL A 18 -13.13 -8.61 -0.18
C VAL A 18 -13.44 -7.30 -0.92
N GLY A 19 -13.55 -6.19 -0.19
CA GLY A 19 -13.76 -4.88 -0.79
C GLY A 19 -12.61 -4.46 -1.72
N GLY A 20 -11.38 -4.74 -1.32
CA GLY A 20 -10.19 -4.51 -2.15
C GLY A 20 -10.20 -5.36 -3.41
N LEU A 21 -10.50 -6.65 -3.30
CA LEU A 21 -10.57 -7.56 -4.45
C LEU A 21 -11.65 -7.16 -5.45
N ILE A 22 -12.85 -6.85 -4.96
CA ILE A 22 -13.97 -6.39 -5.77
C ILE A 22 -13.61 -5.07 -6.45
N GLY A 23 -13.07 -4.10 -5.72
CA GLY A 23 -12.68 -2.80 -6.26
C GLY A 23 -11.59 -2.93 -7.34
N ALA A 24 -10.57 -3.78 -7.10
CA ALA A 24 -9.52 -4.04 -8.08
C ALA A 24 -10.07 -4.63 -9.38
N ARG A 25 -11.04 -5.55 -9.27
CA ARG A 25 -11.69 -6.17 -10.43
C ARG A 25 -12.60 -5.20 -11.16
N ILE A 26 -13.43 -4.45 -10.44
CA ILE A 26 -14.31 -3.44 -11.06
C ILE A 26 -13.49 -2.45 -11.88
N LEU A 27 -12.42 -1.89 -11.31
CA LEU A 27 -11.61 -0.93 -12.04
C LEU A 27 -10.90 -1.56 -13.24
N TYR A 28 -10.46 -2.81 -13.15
CA TYR A 28 -9.90 -3.54 -14.29
C TYR A 28 -10.92 -3.70 -15.41
N VAL A 29 -12.12 -4.18 -15.09
CA VAL A 29 -13.21 -4.36 -16.07
C VAL A 29 -13.56 -3.04 -16.75
N LEU A 30 -13.70 -1.95 -16.01
CA LEU A 30 -13.99 -0.63 -16.56
C LEU A 30 -12.88 -0.11 -17.47
N SER A 31 -11.60 -0.31 -17.06
CA SER A 31 -10.44 0.21 -17.80
C SER A 31 -10.15 -0.56 -19.09
N TYR A 32 -10.47 -1.85 -19.13
CA TYR A 32 -10.11 -2.74 -20.23
C TYR A 32 -11.32 -3.39 -20.92
N TRP A 33 -12.51 -2.81 -20.76
CA TRP A 33 -13.75 -3.37 -21.29
C TRP A 33 -13.66 -3.74 -22.76
N GLN A 34 -13.22 -2.79 -23.60
CA GLN A 34 -13.15 -2.97 -25.05
C GLN A 34 -12.12 -4.04 -25.49
N ARG A 35 -11.03 -4.17 -24.72
CA ARG A 35 -9.95 -5.09 -25.05
C ARG A 35 -10.23 -6.52 -24.61
N ASP A 36 -10.77 -6.70 -23.41
CA ASP A 36 -10.77 -8.00 -22.72
C ASP A 36 -12.18 -8.57 -22.53
N PHE A 37 -13.25 -7.74 -22.64
CA PHE A 37 -14.61 -8.14 -22.28
C PHE A 37 -15.64 -7.94 -23.42
N ALA A 38 -15.39 -7.05 -24.37
CA ALA A 38 -16.32 -6.81 -25.47
C ALA A 38 -16.50 -8.09 -26.32
N GLY A 39 -17.73 -8.60 -26.36
CA GLY A 39 -18.05 -9.86 -27.07
C GLY A 39 -17.74 -11.15 -26.29
N GLN A 40 -17.24 -11.05 -25.07
CA GLN A 40 -17.00 -12.21 -24.20
C GLN A 40 -18.21 -12.51 -23.30
N PRO A 41 -18.36 -13.76 -22.81
CA PRO A 41 -19.40 -14.10 -21.84
C PRO A 41 -19.25 -13.30 -20.55
N LEU A 42 -20.37 -12.91 -19.91
CA LEU A 42 -20.34 -12.12 -18.68
C LEU A 42 -19.61 -12.82 -17.50
N VAL A 43 -19.46 -14.13 -17.56
CA VAL A 43 -18.66 -14.86 -16.56
C VAL A 43 -17.20 -14.40 -16.52
N GLU A 44 -16.66 -13.90 -17.63
CA GLU A 44 -15.29 -13.36 -17.66
C GLU A 44 -15.13 -12.13 -16.76
N VAL A 45 -16.18 -11.37 -16.50
CA VAL A 45 -16.16 -10.21 -15.59
C VAL A 45 -15.79 -10.61 -14.16
N ILE A 46 -16.21 -11.79 -13.71
CA ILE A 46 -15.95 -12.30 -12.35
C ILE A 46 -14.74 -13.26 -12.27
N ALA A 47 -14.13 -13.60 -13.41
CA ALA A 47 -13.03 -14.57 -13.51
C ALA A 47 -11.70 -14.02 -12.97
N ILE A 48 -11.62 -13.77 -11.66
CA ILE A 48 -10.43 -13.22 -10.98
C ILE A 48 -9.22 -14.19 -11.02
N TRP A 49 -9.46 -15.48 -11.15
CA TRP A 49 -8.42 -16.51 -11.27
C TRP A 49 -7.60 -16.45 -12.56
N LYS A 50 -8.10 -15.74 -13.59
CA LYS A 50 -7.38 -15.44 -14.82
C LYS A 50 -6.46 -14.21 -14.70
N GLY A 51 -6.43 -13.57 -13.53
CA GLY A 51 -5.73 -12.31 -13.30
C GLY A 51 -6.60 -11.10 -13.64
N GLY A 52 -5.98 -9.97 -13.95
CA GLY A 52 -6.67 -8.72 -14.28
C GLY A 52 -7.25 -8.02 -13.05
N LEU A 53 -6.34 -7.45 -12.25
CA LEU A 53 -6.65 -6.66 -11.06
C LEU A 53 -5.87 -5.34 -11.14
N VAL A 54 -6.54 -4.22 -10.91
CA VAL A 54 -5.93 -2.89 -10.90
C VAL A 54 -5.74 -2.41 -9.46
N PHE A 55 -4.50 -2.13 -9.10
CA PHE A 55 -4.13 -1.73 -7.73
C PHE A 55 -4.96 -0.56 -7.18
N TYR A 56 -5.14 0.49 -7.97
CA TYR A 56 -5.91 1.67 -7.53
C TYR A 56 -7.38 1.35 -7.22
N GLY A 57 -7.97 0.44 -8.00
CA GLY A 57 -9.31 -0.06 -7.71
C GLY A 57 -9.37 -0.80 -6.38
N GLY A 58 -8.35 -1.61 -6.10
CA GLY A 58 -8.22 -2.31 -4.83
C GLY A 58 -8.08 -1.35 -3.64
N LEU A 59 -7.25 -0.32 -3.79
CA LEU A 59 -7.07 0.70 -2.75
C LEU A 59 -8.37 1.45 -2.44
N ILE A 60 -9.07 1.89 -3.48
CA ILE A 60 -10.37 2.60 -3.33
C ILE A 60 -11.41 1.67 -2.70
N GLY A 61 -11.54 0.45 -3.23
CA GLY A 61 -12.51 -0.53 -2.74
C GLY A 61 -12.27 -0.92 -1.28
N ALA A 62 -11.01 -1.21 -0.91
CA ALA A 62 -10.63 -1.50 0.47
C ALA A 62 -10.92 -0.31 1.40
N THR A 63 -10.59 0.92 0.98
CA THR A 63 -10.81 2.12 1.79
C THR A 63 -12.30 2.36 2.04
N ILE A 64 -13.13 2.27 1.00
CA ILE A 64 -14.58 2.47 1.12
C ILE A 64 -15.20 1.36 1.98
N ALA A 65 -14.92 0.10 1.65
CA ALA A 65 -15.47 -1.04 2.38
C ALA A 65 -15.00 -1.05 3.84
N GLY A 66 -13.72 -0.78 4.09
CA GLY A 66 -13.17 -0.67 5.45
C GLY A 66 -13.84 0.44 6.26
N ALA A 67 -14.04 1.63 5.67
CA ALA A 67 -14.74 2.72 6.34
C ALA A 67 -16.19 2.35 6.68
N ILE A 68 -16.89 1.66 5.78
CA ILE A 68 -18.25 1.15 6.03
C ILE A 68 -18.23 0.11 7.17
N GLY A 69 -17.30 -0.83 7.14
CA GLY A 69 -17.17 -1.88 8.16
C GLY A 69 -16.89 -1.31 9.55
N ILE A 70 -15.94 -0.36 9.64
CA ILE A 70 -15.60 0.35 10.88
C ILE A 70 -16.82 1.05 11.46
N ARG A 71 -17.57 1.78 10.61
CA ARG A 71 -18.79 2.48 11.03
C ARG A 71 -19.89 1.51 11.48
N ARG A 72 -20.12 0.43 10.74
CA ARG A 72 -21.14 -0.58 11.09
C ARG A 72 -20.84 -1.31 12.40
N LYS A 73 -19.56 -1.49 12.71
CA LYS A 73 -19.11 -2.10 13.96
C LYS A 73 -18.99 -1.11 15.13
N GLY A 74 -19.26 0.19 14.90
CA GLY A 74 -19.14 1.21 15.93
C GLY A 74 -17.71 1.46 16.42
N LEU A 75 -16.70 1.04 15.64
CA LEU A 75 -15.30 1.19 16.05
C LEU A 75 -14.82 2.64 15.85
N PRO A 76 -13.93 3.14 16.72
CA PRO A 76 -13.35 4.45 16.56
C PRO A 76 -12.41 4.48 15.35
N LEU A 77 -12.79 5.20 14.29
CA LEU A 77 -12.10 5.23 12.99
C LEU A 77 -10.59 5.42 13.13
N TRP A 78 -10.16 6.41 13.88
CA TRP A 78 -8.73 6.78 13.96
C TRP A 78 -7.90 5.79 14.78
N ALA A 79 -8.46 5.23 15.86
CA ALA A 79 -7.76 4.19 16.60
C ALA A 79 -7.65 2.89 15.77
N THR A 80 -8.68 2.58 14.99
CA THR A 80 -8.66 1.46 14.04
C THR A 80 -7.63 1.70 12.92
N ALA A 81 -7.58 2.91 12.37
CA ALA A 81 -6.57 3.29 11.36
C ALA A 81 -5.14 3.17 11.90
N ASP A 82 -4.89 3.59 13.15
CA ASP A 82 -3.59 3.44 13.81
C ASP A 82 -3.18 1.96 13.95
N CYS A 83 -4.13 1.10 14.33
CA CYS A 83 -3.88 -0.34 14.41
C CYS A 83 -3.57 -0.93 13.03
N LEU A 84 -4.34 -0.56 12.01
CA LEU A 84 -4.14 -1.03 10.64
C LEU A 84 -2.83 -0.53 10.02
N ALA A 85 -2.30 0.63 10.43
CA ALA A 85 -1.06 1.19 9.90
C ALA A 85 0.14 0.25 10.08
N ILE A 86 0.25 -0.42 11.24
CA ILE A 86 1.29 -1.41 11.50
C ILE A 86 1.11 -2.62 10.59
N GLY A 87 -0.13 -3.11 10.48
CA GLY A 87 -0.46 -4.24 9.60
C GLY A 87 -0.21 -3.93 8.12
N LEU A 88 -0.47 -2.70 7.68
CA LEU A 88 -0.19 -2.25 6.30
C LEU A 88 1.31 -2.24 6.00
N ALA A 89 2.14 -1.73 6.93
CA ALA A 89 3.60 -1.76 6.76
C ALA A 89 4.12 -3.20 6.64
N LEU A 90 3.63 -4.11 7.50
CA LEU A 90 3.98 -5.53 7.42
C LEU A 90 3.44 -6.19 6.13
N GLY A 91 2.23 -5.85 5.73
CA GLY A 91 1.64 -6.32 4.48
C GLY A 91 2.43 -5.89 3.25
N HIS A 92 2.94 -4.66 3.22
CA HIS A 92 3.84 -4.19 2.16
C HIS A 92 5.15 -4.98 2.12
N PHE A 93 5.74 -5.31 3.26
CA PHE A 93 6.92 -6.18 3.31
C PHE A 93 6.66 -7.51 2.58
N PHE A 94 5.60 -8.23 2.94
CA PHE A 94 5.27 -9.51 2.30
C PHE A 94 4.87 -9.33 0.82
N GLY A 95 4.14 -8.26 0.51
CA GLY A 95 3.78 -7.95 -0.87
C GLY A 95 4.99 -7.73 -1.77
N ARG A 96 6.06 -7.10 -1.27
CA ARG A 96 7.30 -6.91 -2.03
C ARG A 96 8.12 -8.20 -2.17
N LEU A 97 8.09 -9.09 -1.18
CA LEU A 97 8.65 -10.43 -1.35
C LEU A 97 7.89 -11.23 -2.41
N ALA A 98 6.57 -11.13 -2.44
CA ALA A 98 5.76 -11.75 -3.50
C ALA A 98 6.09 -11.16 -4.89
N CYS A 99 6.30 -9.85 -5.01
CA CYS A 99 6.76 -9.21 -6.26
C CYS A 99 8.13 -9.76 -6.71
N LEU A 100 9.05 -10.00 -5.78
CA LEU A 100 10.36 -10.60 -6.10
C LEU A 100 10.20 -12.01 -6.67
N LEU A 101 9.40 -12.84 -6.00
CA LEU A 101 9.15 -14.23 -6.45
C LEU A 101 8.43 -14.26 -7.81
N ASN A 102 7.57 -13.29 -8.07
CA ASN A 102 6.85 -13.16 -9.34
C ASN A 102 7.68 -12.50 -10.46
N GLY A 103 8.86 -11.97 -10.15
CA GLY A 103 9.72 -11.29 -11.12
C GLY A 103 9.21 -9.92 -11.57
N CYS A 104 8.29 -9.28 -10.89
CA CYS A 104 7.79 -7.94 -11.23
C CYS A 104 8.41 -6.84 -10.37
N CYS A 105 8.25 -5.58 -10.80
CA CYS A 105 8.74 -4.41 -10.06
C CYS A 105 10.27 -4.40 -9.84
N PHE A 106 11.02 -4.97 -10.76
CA PHE A 106 12.48 -5.02 -10.70
C PHE A 106 13.11 -3.65 -10.95
N GLY A 107 14.38 -3.52 -10.53
CA GLY A 107 15.15 -2.29 -10.65
C GLY A 107 15.85 -2.15 -12.00
N ARG A 108 16.52 -1.01 -12.17
CA ARG A 108 17.39 -0.73 -13.32
C ARG A 108 18.59 -1.67 -13.32
N ALA A 109 19.22 -1.82 -14.49
CA ALA A 109 20.50 -2.53 -14.61
C ALA A 109 21.55 -1.96 -13.65
N CYS A 110 22.31 -2.84 -13.00
CA CYS A 110 23.36 -2.46 -12.06
C CYS A 110 24.54 -3.44 -12.11
N VAL A 111 25.68 -2.97 -11.60
CA VAL A 111 26.92 -3.77 -11.45
C VAL A 111 27.25 -4.03 -9.98
N LEU A 112 26.27 -3.87 -9.07
CA LEU A 112 26.49 -4.01 -7.64
C LEU A 112 26.59 -5.48 -7.23
N PRO A 113 27.42 -5.83 -6.22
CA PRO A 113 27.61 -7.20 -5.77
C PRO A 113 26.38 -7.88 -5.20
N TRP A 114 25.37 -7.10 -4.79
CA TRP A 114 24.06 -7.60 -4.32
C TRP A 114 22.95 -7.45 -5.37
N GLY A 115 23.30 -7.13 -6.62
CA GLY A 115 22.35 -7.18 -7.72
C GLY A 115 21.73 -8.57 -7.82
N ILE A 116 20.54 -8.66 -8.39
CA ILE A 116 19.90 -9.94 -8.69
C ILE A 116 19.80 -10.16 -10.19
N ARG A 117 19.78 -11.41 -10.60
CA ARG A 117 19.62 -11.80 -12.00
C ARG A 117 18.44 -12.73 -12.14
N PHE A 118 17.47 -12.34 -12.94
CA PHE A 118 16.36 -13.19 -13.31
C PHE A 118 16.74 -14.11 -14.49
N PRO A 119 15.99 -15.18 -14.74
CA PRO A 119 16.22 -16.06 -15.89
C PRO A 119 16.29 -15.31 -17.23
N ALA A 120 16.96 -15.87 -18.22
CA ALA A 120 17.11 -15.24 -19.54
C ALA A 120 15.76 -15.00 -20.26
N SER A 121 14.74 -15.80 -19.97
CA SER A 121 13.37 -15.62 -20.48
C SER A 121 12.59 -14.48 -19.84
N HIS A 122 13.13 -13.88 -18.78
CA HIS A 122 12.53 -12.76 -18.09
C HIS A 122 12.74 -11.46 -18.87
N ALA A 123 11.89 -10.43 -18.63
CA ALA A 123 11.97 -9.12 -19.29
C ALA A 123 13.33 -8.42 -19.14
N THR A 124 14.14 -8.76 -18.12
CA THR A 124 15.51 -8.27 -17.94
C THR A 124 16.55 -8.98 -18.82
N ALA A 125 16.16 -9.99 -19.59
CA ALA A 125 17.05 -10.79 -20.45
C ALA A 125 18.33 -11.31 -19.74
N GLY A 126 18.25 -11.64 -18.46
CA GLY A 126 19.37 -12.12 -17.65
C GLY A 126 20.39 -11.05 -17.26
N VAL A 127 20.09 -9.77 -17.39
CA VAL A 127 20.93 -8.67 -16.90
C VAL A 127 20.83 -8.57 -15.38
N TRP A 128 21.91 -8.16 -14.73
CA TRP A 128 21.93 -7.83 -13.31
C TRP A 128 21.16 -6.53 -13.05
N VAL A 129 20.23 -6.56 -12.11
CA VAL A 129 19.36 -5.43 -11.77
C VAL A 129 19.33 -5.16 -10.28
N HIS A 130 19.02 -3.93 -9.90
CA HIS A 130 18.78 -3.58 -8.50
C HIS A 130 17.59 -4.40 -7.95
N PRO A 131 17.73 -5.06 -6.78
CA PRO A 131 16.63 -5.73 -6.10
C PRO A 131 15.71 -4.73 -5.41
N SER A 132 15.07 -3.85 -6.20
CA SER A 132 14.20 -2.78 -5.70
C SER A 132 13.08 -3.31 -4.80
N GLN A 133 12.61 -4.53 -5.05
CA GLN A 133 11.63 -5.23 -4.22
C GLN A 133 12.18 -5.47 -2.80
N LEU A 134 13.44 -5.92 -2.67
CA LEU A 134 14.09 -6.14 -1.38
C LEU A 134 14.36 -4.83 -0.64
N TYR A 135 14.74 -3.76 -1.36
CA TYR A 135 14.92 -2.45 -0.74
C TYR A 135 13.61 -1.96 -0.12
N GLU A 136 12.51 -2.03 -0.88
CA GLU A 136 11.22 -1.59 -0.40
C GLU A 136 10.68 -2.52 0.71
N ALA A 137 10.91 -3.82 0.62
CA ALA A 137 10.57 -4.77 1.68
C ALA A 137 11.30 -4.44 2.99
N ALA A 138 12.63 -4.29 2.96
CA ALA A 138 13.42 -3.98 4.14
C ALA A 138 12.98 -2.65 4.78
N LEU A 139 12.76 -1.60 3.99
CA LEU A 139 12.31 -0.31 4.48
C LEU A 139 10.91 -0.38 5.11
N ASN A 140 9.99 -1.16 4.55
CA ASN A 140 8.66 -1.35 5.15
C ASN A 140 8.72 -2.19 6.43
N LEU A 141 9.63 -3.16 6.54
CA LEU A 141 9.85 -3.91 7.78
C LEU A 141 10.42 -3.00 8.88
N LEU A 142 11.38 -2.14 8.53
CA LEU A 142 11.92 -1.12 9.44
C LEU A 142 10.84 -0.12 9.86
N LEU A 143 9.99 0.30 8.93
CA LEU A 143 8.84 1.16 9.23
C LEU A 143 7.88 0.47 10.21
N CYS A 144 7.54 -0.80 9.97
CA CYS A 144 6.70 -1.57 10.89
C CYS A 144 7.29 -1.59 12.31
N GLY A 145 8.57 -1.94 12.46
CA GLY A 145 9.28 -1.92 13.73
C GLY A 145 9.30 -0.53 14.38
N GLY A 146 9.55 0.51 13.58
CA GLY A 146 9.53 1.90 14.04
C GLY A 146 8.15 2.33 14.57
N LEU A 147 7.07 1.95 13.88
CA LEU A 147 5.70 2.24 14.32
C LEU A 147 5.36 1.52 15.63
N ILE A 148 5.78 0.26 15.81
CA ILE A 148 5.59 -0.50 17.05
C ILE A 148 6.33 0.18 18.22
N VAL A 149 7.59 0.57 17.99
CA VAL A 149 8.41 1.26 19.03
C VAL A 149 7.81 2.64 19.35
N TRP A 150 7.35 3.38 18.35
CA TRP A 150 6.69 4.66 18.56
C TRP A 150 5.44 4.52 19.42
N GLN A 151 4.58 3.55 19.04
CA GLN A 151 3.35 3.26 19.77
C GLN A 151 3.59 2.91 21.25
N SER A 152 4.66 2.14 21.54
CA SER A 152 4.96 1.69 22.91
C SER A 152 5.63 2.76 23.77
N ARG A 153 6.33 3.72 23.18
CA ARG A 153 7.19 4.65 23.92
C ARG A 153 6.63 6.07 24.07
N ARG A 154 5.64 6.45 23.26
CA ARG A 154 5.14 7.82 23.23
C ARG A 154 3.61 7.87 23.32
N PRO A 155 3.05 8.70 24.24
CA PRO A 155 1.64 9.04 24.18
C PRO A 155 1.37 9.79 22.88
N HIS A 156 0.37 9.37 22.14
CA HIS A 156 0.02 9.96 20.85
C HIS A 156 -1.51 10.06 20.71
N GLY A 157 -1.97 11.06 19.96
CA GLY A 157 -3.38 11.20 19.62
C GLY A 157 -3.83 10.12 18.64
N ARG A 158 -5.10 9.74 18.71
CA ARG A 158 -5.71 8.79 17.77
C ARG A 158 -5.60 9.30 16.34
N GLY A 159 -5.01 8.53 15.44
CA GLY A 159 -4.76 8.86 14.03
C GLY A 159 -3.34 9.35 13.75
N GLN A 160 -2.51 9.61 14.75
CA GLN A 160 -1.13 10.07 14.54
C GLN A 160 -0.22 8.96 14.03
N LEU A 161 -0.41 7.72 14.48
CA LEU A 161 0.38 6.59 13.99
C LEU A 161 0.09 6.33 12.51
N PHE A 162 -1.18 6.40 12.11
CA PHE A 162 -1.58 6.29 10.72
C PHE A 162 -1.01 7.43 9.86
N ALA A 163 -1.04 8.66 10.36
CA ALA A 163 -0.42 9.81 9.69
C ALA A 163 1.09 9.61 9.49
N LEU A 164 1.79 9.14 10.52
CA LEU A 164 3.22 8.84 10.44
C LEU A 164 3.51 7.74 9.40
N TYR A 165 2.68 6.68 9.39
CA TYR A 165 2.76 5.64 8.36
C TYR A 165 2.62 6.21 6.95
N LEU A 166 1.61 7.05 6.67
CA LEU A 166 1.40 7.64 5.36
C LEU A 166 2.60 8.47 4.91
N MET A 167 3.14 9.32 5.79
CA MET A 167 4.30 10.15 5.49
C MET A 167 5.57 9.33 5.26
N ALA A 168 5.85 8.36 6.12
CA ALA A 168 7.03 7.52 5.99
C ALA A 168 6.96 6.60 4.76
N TYR A 169 5.80 5.97 4.52
CA TYR A 169 5.59 5.14 3.34
C TYR A 169 5.74 5.91 2.03
N SER A 170 5.21 7.13 1.97
CA SER A 170 5.37 7.98 0.77
C SER A 170 6.83 8.33 0.51
N GLY A 171 7.62 8.56 1.57
CA GLY A 171 9.07 8.73 1.47
C GLY A 171 9.78 7.47 0.94
N ILE A 172 9.45 6.31 1.52
CA ILE A 172 9.98 5.01 1.07
C ILE A 172 9.64 4.79 -0.40
N ARG A 173 8.38 5.01 -0.79
CA ARG A 173 7.92 4.82 -2.15
C ARG A 173 8.60 5.75 -3.14
N SER A 174 8.76 7.04 -2.81
CA SER A 174 9.52 7.99 -3.63
C SER A 174 10.99 7.59 -3.77
N PHE A 175 11.61 7.17 -2.69
CA PHE A 175 13.03 6.75 -2.69
C PHE A 175 13.24 5.50 -3.56
N THR A 176 12.42 4.47 -3.38
CA THR A 176 12.57 3.21 -4.13
C THR A 176 12.24 3.37 -5.62
N GLU A 177 11.45 4.37 -5.99
CA GLU A 177 11.13 4.70 -7.37
C GLU A 177 12.37 5.05 -8.21
N TYR A 178 13.41 5.63 -7.60
CA TYR A 178 14.68 5.90 -8.29
C TYR A 178 15.38 4.65 -8.82
N PHE A 179 15.18 3.53 -8.17
CA PHE A 179 15.81 2.26 -8.55
C PHE A 179 14.96 1.45 -9.54
N ARG A 180 13.71 1.82 -9.77
CA ARG A 180 12.81 1.06 -10.65
C ARG A 180 13.23 1.11 -12.11
N GLY A 181 13.13 -0.04 -12.78
CA GLY A 181 13.49 -0.23 -14.18
C GLY A 181 12.42 -0.90 -15.03
N ASP A 182 11.27 -1.25 -14.45
CA ASP A 182 10.18 -1.98 -15.09
C ASP A 182 9.18 -1.06 -15.83
N TYR A 183 9.41 0.24 -15.88
CA TYR A 183 8.65 1.13 -16.76
C TYR A 183 9.09 0.89 -18.21
N GLY A 184 8.22 0.31 -19.03
CA GLY A 184 8.46 0.19 -20.47
C GLY A 184 8.68 1.57 -21.11
N VAL A 185 9.30 1.59 -22.28
CA VAL A 185 9.60 2.83 -23.06
C VAL A 185 8.36 3.70 -23.27
N GLN A 186 7.16 3.09 -23.32
CA GLN A 186 5.88 3.79 -23.44
C GLN A 186 5.35 4.36 -22.11
N SER A 187 5.91 3.95 -20.98
CA SER A 187 5.55 4.43 -19.64
C SER A 187 6.64 5.33 -19.05
N ALA A 188 7.67 5.66 -19.82
CA ALA A 188 8.60 6.72 -19.47
C ALA A 188 7.81 8.01 -19.23
N PRO A 189 8.15 8.83 -18.22
CA PRO A 189 7.38 10.00 -17.88
C PRO A 189 7.17 10.87 -19.11
N THR A 190 5.95 10.82 -19.63
CA THR A 190 5.50 11.73 -20.67
C THR A 190 5.56 13.13 -20.06
N ALA A 191 6.62 13.88 -20.37
CA ALA A 191 6.75 15.32 -20.12
C ALA A 191 6.51 15.81 -18.66
N GLY A 192 6.62 14.97 -17.64
CA GLY A 192 6.45 15.37 -16.24
C GLY A 192 7.73 15.20 -15.42
N VAL A 193 7.95 16.10 -14.46
CA VAL A 193 9.11 16.07 -13.54
C VAL A 193 9.05 14.84 -12.61
N PHE A 194 7.87 14.25 -12.45
CA PHE A 194 7.62 13.13 -11.51
C PHE A 194 7.09 11.88 -12.21
N THR A 195 7.52 10.71 -11.73
CA THR A 195 6.93 9.43 -12.10
C THR A 195 5.53 9.28 -11.49
N PRO A 196 4.66 8.39 -12.02
CA PRO A 196 3.35 8.11 -11.41
C PRO A 196 3.45 7.71 -9.92
N GLY A 197 4.50 6.96 -9.55
CA GLY A 197 4.74 6.58 -8.16
C GLY A 197 5.11 7.78 -7.27
N GLN A 198 5.91 8.72 -7.77
CA GLN A 198 6.27 9.94 -7.06
C GLN A 198 5.07 10.89 -6.91
N SER A 199 4.27 11.07 -7.96
CA SER A 199 3.06 11.90 -7.90
C SER A 199 2.06 11.37 -6.86
N THR A 200 1.84 10.06 -6.83
CA THR A 200 1.00 9.41 -5.81
C THR A 200 1.59 9.60 -4.41
N SER A 201 2.92 9.51 -4.26
CA SER A 201 3.60 9.71 -2.97
C SER A 201 3.41 11.12 -2.44
N VAL A 202 3.44 12.15 -3.28
CA VAL A 202 3.18 13.54 -2.87
C VAL A 202 1.77 13.68 -2.30
N VAL A 203 0.76 13.11 -2.96
CA VAL A 203 -0.63 13.13 -2.49
C VAL A 203 -0.78 12.42 -1.14
N ILE A 204 -0.18 11.22 -1.00
CA ILE A 204 -0.22 10.45 0.25
C ILE A 204 0.49 11.20 1.38
N PHE A 205 1.64 11.82 1.09
CA PHE A 205 2.37 12.62 2.07
C PHE A 205 1.53 13.82 2.55
N ALA A 206 0.92 14.56 1.64
CA ALA A 206 0.05 15.69 1.97
C ALA A 206 -1.15 15.24 2.81
N ALA A 207 -1.77 14.11 2.48
CA ALA A 207 -2.85 13.53 3.28
C ALA A 207 -2.35 13.15 4.69
N GLY A 208 -1.16 12.54 4.81
CA GLY A 208 -0.53 12.23 6.09
C GLY A 208 -0.29 13.48 6.94
N LEU A 209 0.24 14.55 6.33
CA LEU A 209 0.41 15.85 7.02
C LEU A 209 -0.93 16.42 7.48
N ALA A 210 -1.94 16.41 6.64
CA ALA A 210 -3.27 16.91 7.00
C ALA A 210 -3.83 16.15 8.21
N VAL A 211 -3.77 14.81 8.19
CA VAL A 211 -4.21 13.98 9.32
C VAL A 211 -3.37 14.29 10.57
N TRP A 212 -2.05 14.43 10.44
CA TRP A 212 -1.17 14.75 11.56
C TRP A 212 -1.58 16.04 12.28
N PHE A 213 -1.79 17.13 11.53
CA PHE A 213 -2.17 18.40 12.13
C PHE A 213 -3.59 18.40 12.68
N LEU A 214 -4.54 17.76 11.98
CA LEU A 214 -5.93 17.66 12.43
C LEU A 214 -6.08 16.81 13.69
N ARG A 215 -5.18 15.84 13.91
CA ARG A 215 -5.23 14.89 15.03
C ARG A 215 -4.19 15.17 16.10
N ARG A 216 -3.47 16.29 16.02
CA ARG A 216 -2.52 16.70 17.03
C ARG A 216 -3.26 16.98 18.34
N PRO A 217 -2.85 16.39 19.49
CA PRO A 217 -3.45 16.72 20.76
C PRO A 217 -3.37 18.22 21.00
N ARG A 218 -4.48 18.86 21.29
CA ARG A 218 -4.45 20.24 21.76
C ARG A 218 -3.84 20.24 23.15
N SER A 219 -2.75 20.99 23.33
CA SER A 219 -2.12 21.17 24.65
C SER A 219 -3.17 21.83 25.56
N GLY A 220 -3.78 21.06 26.46
CA GLY A 220 -4.80 21.55 27.39
C GLY A 220 -5.96 20.59 27.67
N SER A 221 -6.14 19.50 26.90
CA SER A 221 -7.12 18.45 27.22
C SER A 221 -6.40 17.23 27.83
N THR A 222 -6.17 17.27 29.12
CA THR A 222 -5.99 16.04 29.92
C THR A 222 -7.34 15.32 29.90
N GLU A 223 -7.54 14.40 28.95
CA GLU A 223 -8.61 13.41 29.10
C GLU A 223 -8.26 12.57 30.34
N PRO A 224 -9.18 12.42 31.32
CA PRO A 224 -8.93 11.59 32.48
C PRO A 224 -8.74 10.14 32.01
N HIS A 225 -7.67 9.51 32.47
CA HIS A 225 -7.52 8.07 32.45
C HIS A 225 -8.74 7.49 33.18
N VAL A 226 -9.64 6.86 32.44
CA VAL A 226 -10.64 5.97 33.04
C VAL A 226 -9.91 4.64 33.20
N ASP A 227 -9.65 4.31 34.47
CA ASP A 227 -9.13 3.03 34.94
C ASP A 227 -10.05 1.85 34.55
#